data_c6adbdd219be1cf7039ef2411606f9d2
#
_entry.id   c6adbdd219be1cf7039ef2411606f9d2
#
_cell.length_a   1.000
_cell.length_b   1.000
_cell.length_c   1.000
_cell.angle_alpha   90.00
_cell.angle_beta   90.00
_cell.angle_gamma   90.00
#
_symmetry.space_group_name_H-M   'P 1'
#
loop_
_entity.id
_entity.type
_entity.pdbx_description
1 polymer ?
#
loop_
_entity_poly.entity_id
_entity_poly.type
_entity_poly.pdbx_seq_one_letter_code
_entity_poly.pdbx_strand_id
1 'polypeptide(L)'
;ILSMHGVEYCATATPWNMRDMVEKIEKGLAASKRGFAYLHVFSPCPTGWSFAPDQTIEVSKRAVKSNMFPLWEKSEGKYTLNYKNADPIPVADFVKGIGKFKKLSAEQLASIQRAADERYATVCALAGM
;
A
#
# COMPACT_ATOMS: atom_id res chain seq x y z
N ILE A 1 -1.09 -3.01 -12.83
CA ILE A 1 -1.85 -3.34 -14.06
C ILE A 1 -2.79 -2.19 -14.41
N LEU A 2 -3.78 -1.84 -13.58
CA LEU A 2 -4.78 -0.81 -13.91
C LEU A 2 -4.16 0.55 -14.23
N SER A 3 -3.10 0.95 -13.53
CA SER A 3 -2.42 2.22 -13.81
C SER A 3 -1.74 2.31 -15.17
N MET A 4 -1.50 1.17 -15.83
CA MET A 4 -0.92 1.10 -17.19
C MET A 4 -1.99 1.27 -18.29
N HIS A 5 -3.26 1.12 -17.95
CA HIS A 5 -4.36 1.43 -18.85
C HIS A 5 -4.69 2.93 -18.77
N GLY A 6 -5.38 3.46 -19.75
CA GLY A 6 -5.73 4.89 -19.85
C GLY A 6 -6.75 5.35 -18.78
N VAL A 7 -6.48 5.04 -17.49
CA VAL A 7 -7.34 5.45 -16.38
C VAL A 7 -7.03 6.89 -15.97
N GLU A 8 -8.07 7.67 -15.67
CA GLU A 8 -7.96 9.07 -15.25
C GLU A 8 -7.25 9.22 -13.89
N TYR A 9 -7.51 8.31 -12.98
CA TYR A 9 -6.90 8.30 -11.66
C TYR A 9 -6.71 6.88 -11.13
N CYS A 10 -5.55 6.62 -10.53
CA CYS A 10 -5.27 5.35 -9.88
C CYS A 10 -4.42 5.60 -8.64
N ALA A 11 -4.83 5.07 -7.48
CA ALA A 11 -4.09 5.27 -6.24
C ALA A 11 -4.20 4.09 -5.28
N THR A 12 -3.26 4.03 -4.34
CA THR A 12 -3.30 3.18 -3.15
C THR A 12 -3.55 4.03 -1.92
N ALA A 13 -4.33 3.53 -0.97
CA ALA A 13 -4.63 4.23 0.28
C ALA A 13 -4.77 3.26 1.44
N THR A 14 -4.71 3.75 2.67
CA THR A 14 -4.94 2.95 3.88
C THR A 14 -5.51 3.81 5.01
N PRO A 15 -6.38 3.25 5.89
CA PRO A 15 -6.93 3.97 7.05
C PRO A 15 -5.88 4.49 8.03
N TRP A 16 -4.68 3.93 8.04
CA TRP A 16 -3.60 4.48 8.87
C TRP A 16 -3.24 5.92 8.50
N ASN A 17 -3.20 6.25 7.20
CA ASN A 17 -2.97 7.62 6.73
C ASN A 17 -4.29 8.21 6.22
N MET A 18 -5.15 8.58 7.16
CA MET A 18 -6.51 9.06 6.88
C MET A 18 -6.51 10.31 6.01
N ARG A 19 -5.57 11.24 6.22
CA ARG A 19 -5.47 12.46 5.43
C ARG A 19 -5.19 12.15 3.96
N ASP A 20 -4.16 11.34 3.69
CA ASP A 20 -3.82 10.88 2.33
C ASP A 20 -4.99 10.14 1.67
N MET A 21 -5.69 9.30 2.46
CA MET A 21 -6.85 8.55 1.95
C MET A 21 -7.99 9.47 1.54
N VAL A 22 -8.33 10.47 2.36
CA VAL A 22 -9.41 11.43 2.05
C VAL A 22 -9.07 12.25 0.80
N GLU A 23 -7.85 12.80 0.73
CA GLU A 23 -7.38 13.56 -0.44
C GLU A 23 -7.47 12.73 -1.74
N LYS A 24 -7.12 11.44 -1.68
CA LYS A 24 -7.21 10.52 -2.82
C LYS A 24 -8.64 10.18 -3.21
N ILE A 25 -9.54 10.03 -2.24
CA ILE A 25 -10.97 9.83 -2.50
C ILE A 25 -11.54 11.05 -3.24
N GLU A 26 -11.24 12.26 -2.79
CA GLU A 26 -11.70 13.51 -3.42
C GLU A 26 -11.18 13.62 -4.86
N LYS A 27 -9.88 13.36 -5.08
CA LYS A 27 -9.28 13.34 -6.42
C LYS A 27 -9.92 12.27 -7.31
N GLY A 28 -10.15 11.07 -6.78
CA GLY A 28 -10.81 9.97 -7.49
C GLY A 28 -12.23 10.32 -7.91
N LEU A 29 -13.01 10.94 -7.02
CA LEU A 29 -14.37 11.43 -7.32
C LEU A 29 -14.37 12.52 -8.39
N ALA A 30 -13.41 13.44 -8.34
CA ALA A 30 -13.28 14.46 -9.38
C ALA A 30 -12.89 13.85 -10.75
N ALA A 31 -11.97 12.90 -10.75
CA ALA A 31 -11.52 12.22 -11.96
C ALA A 31 -12.61 11.31 -12.56
N SER A 32 -13.46 10.70 -11.74
CA SER A 32 -14.56 9.83 -12.20
C SER A 32 -15.59 10.53 -13.09
N LYS A 33 -15.64 11.86 -13.06
CA LYS A 33 -16.49 12.66 -13.95
C LYS A 33 -15.96 12.69 -15.39
N ARG A 34 -14.68 12.37 -15.62
CA ARG A 34 -14.04 12.37 -16.93
C ARG A 34 -13.77 10.97 -17.47
N GLY A 35 -13.68 9.95 -16.58
CA GLY A 35 -13.41 8.60 -16.96
C GLY A 35 -13.25 7.67 -15.77
N PHE A 36 -12.61 6.52 -15.96
CA PHE A 36 -12.44 5.52 -14.92
C PHE A 36 -11.40 5.95 -13.87
N ALA A 37 -11.79 5.91 -12.61
CA ALA A 37 -10.91 6.11 -11.46
C ALA A 37 -10.86 4.84 -10.60
N TYR A 38 -9.66 4.48 -10.10
CA TYR A 38 -9.44 3.29 -9.30
C TYR A 38 -8.68 3.62 -8.01
N LEU A 39 -9.24 3.21 -6.88
CA LEU A 39 -8.60 3.34 -5.58
C LEU A 39 -8.47 1.96 -4.92
N HIS A 40 -7.23 1.53 -4.68
CA HIS A 40 -6.93 0.31 -3.95
C HIS A 40 -6.69 0.63 -2.48
N VAL A 41 -7.66 0.30 -1.63
CA VAL A 41 -7.57 0.54 -0.19
C VAL A 41 -7.11 -0.72 0.54
N PHE A 42 -5.98 -0.62 1.25
CA PHE A 42 -5.52 -1.69 2.14
C PHE A 42 -6.23 -1.57 3.49
N SER A 43 -7.15 -2.50 3.75
CA SER A 43 -7.86 -2.62 5.01
C SER A 43 -7.75 -4.07 5.51
N PRO A 44 -6.84 -4.36 6.46
CA PRO A 44 -6.66 -5.73 6.96
C PRO A 44 -7.87 -6.18 7.77
N CYS A 45 -8.28 -7.44 7.54
CA CYS A 45 -9.41 -8.04 8.23
C CYS A 45 -8.95 -8.77 9.50
N PRO A 46 -9.31 -8.32 10.73
CA PRO A 46 -8.89 -8.96 11.97
C PRO A 46 -9.25 -10.45 12.04
N THR A 47 -10.46 -10.81 11.70
CA THR A 47 -10.95 -12.19 11.72
C THR A 47 -10.22 -13.05 10.68
N GLY A 48 -10.16 -12.61 9.43
CA GLY A 48 -9.54 -13.37 8.33
C GLY A 48 -8.02 -13.51 8.45
N TRP A 49 -7.36 -12.59 9.16
CA TRP A 49 -5.91 -12.60 9.36
C TRP A 49 -5.49 -13.02 10.75
N SER A 50 -6.44 -13.26 11.66
CA SER A 50 -6.23 -13.71 13.03
C SER A 50 -5.31 -12.78 13.84
N PHE A 51 -5.73 -11.52 14.01
CA PHE A 51 -5.12 -10.55 14.91
C PHE A 51 -6.21 -9.78 15.69
N ALA A 52 -5.83 -9.10 16.78
CA ALA A 52 -6.78 -8.36 17.62
C ALA A 52 -7.36 -7.14 16.87
N PRO A 53 -8.69 -6.89 16.92
CA PRO A 53 -9.36 -5.82 16.15
C PRO A 53 -8.79 -4.41 16.40
N ASP A 54 -8.32 -4.13 17.60
CA ASP A 54 -7.67 -2.86 17.98
C ASP A 54 -6.33 -2.64 17.27
N GLN A 55 -5.74 -3.69 16.69
CA GLN A 55 -4.48 -3.63 15.94
C GLN A 55 -4.65 -3.27 14.47
N THR A 56 -5.87 -3.07 13.98
CA THR A 56 -6.15 -2.85 12.54
C THR A 56 -5.34 -1.66 11.97
N ILE A 57 -5.31 -0.54 12.67
CA ILE A 57 -4.55 0.65 12.24
C ILE A 57 -3.05 0.40 12.32
N GLU A 58 -2.57 -0.28 13.36
CA GLU A 58 -1.14 -0.60 13.51
C GLU A 58 -0.66 -1.61 12.44
N VAL A 59 -1.47 -2.61 12.10
CA VAL A 59 -1.19 -3.54 10.99
C VAL A 59 -1.13 -2.78 9.65
N SER A 60 -2.06 -1.84 9.42
CA SER A 60 -2.05 -0.97 8.24
C SER A 60 -0.78 -0.12 8.17
N LYS A 61 -0.36 0.47 9.28
CA LYS A 61 0.89 1.25 9.40
C LYS A 61 2.11 0.39 9.08
N ARG A 62 2.21 -0.80 9.67
CA ARG A 62 3.32 -1.71 9.43
C ARG A 62 3.41 -2.18 7.98
N ALA A 63 2.28 -2.37 7.29
CA ALA A 63 2.26 -2.69 5.86
C ALA A 63 2.91 -1.60 5.01
N VAL A 64 2.65 -0.33 5.33
CA VAL A 64 3.29 0.80 4.63
C VAL A 64 4.75 0.93 5.02
N LYS A 65 5.06 0.84 6.32
CA LYS A 65 6.42 0.95 6.85
C LYS A 65 7.36 -0.17 6.38
N SER A 66 6.84 -1.33 6.02
CA SER A 66 7.62 -2.46 5.48
C SER A 66 7.69 -2.48 3.94
N ASN A 67 7.26 -1.42 3.26
CA ASN A 67 7.14 -1.34 1.80
C ASN A 67 6.22 -2.41 1.18
N MET A 68 5.49 -3.18 1.99
CA MET A 68 4.50 -4.14 1.50
C MET A 68 3.36 -3.48 0.76
N PHE A 69 3.01 -2.25 1.17
CA PHE A 69 1.94 -1.48 0.56
C PHE A 69 2.33 0.00 0.41
N PRO A 70 3.09 0.36 -0.66
CA PRO A 70 3.46 1.74 -0.94
C PRO A 70 2.23 2.63 -1.17
N LEU A 71 2.25 3.85 -0.64
CA LEU A 71 1.22 4.85 -0.89
C LEU A 71 1.63 5.76 -2.04
N TRP A 72 0.94 5.61 -3.16
CA TRP A 72 1.20 6.34 -4.40
C TRP A 72 -0.10 6.68 -5.13
N GLU A 73 -0.02 7.60 -6.06
CA GLU A 73 -1.10 7.92 -6.98
C GLU A 73 -0.57 8.15 -8.40
N LYS A 74 -1.43 7.92 -9.40
CA LYS A 74 -1.25 8.36 -10.77
C LYS A 74 -2.41 9.27 -11.13
N SER A 75 -2.11 10.51 -11.50
CA SER A 75 -3.07 11.50 -11.99
C SER A 75 -2.51 12.16 -13.24
N GLU A 76 -3.32 12.31 -14.28
CA GLU A 76 -2.90 12.95 -15.54
C GLU A 76 -1.60 12.37 -16.11
N GLY A 77 -1.45 11.05 -16.03
CA GLY A 77 -0.26 10.34 -16.51
C GLY A 77 0.97 10.38 -15.60
N LYS A 78 0.99 11.22 -14.56
CA LYS A 78 2.12 11.40 -13.64
C LYS A 78 1.94 10.54 -12.39
N TYR A 79 3.01 9.81 -12.03
CA TYR A 79 3.10 9.07 -10.77
C TYR A 79 3.67 9.94 -9.66
N THR A 80 3.13 9.79 -8.47
CA THR A 80 3.60 10.45 -7.25
C THR A 80 3.66 9.43 -6.11
N LEU A 81 4.81 9.33 -5.43
CA LEU A 81 4.94 8.58 -4.18
C LEU A 81 4.53 9.51 -3.02
N ASN A 82 3.34 9.25 -2.44
CA ASN A 82 2.76 10.11 -1.40
C ASN A 82 3.40 9.91 -0.03
N TYR A 83 3.98 8.72 0.22
CA TYR A 83 4.67 8.43 1.44
C TYR A 83 6.08 7.89 1.16
N LYS A 84 7.10 8.72 1.43
CA LYS A 84 8.51 8.31 1.39
C LYS A 84 8.87 7.58 2.68
N ASN A 85 9.20 6.31 2.55
CA ASN A 85 9.62 5.49 3.69
C ASN A 85 11.13 5.63 3.90
N ALA A 86 11.54 6.61 4.72
CA ALA A 86 12.94 6.89 4.98
C ALA A 86 13.62 5.85 5.90
N ASP A 87 12.81 5.16 6.69
CA ASP A 87 13.27 4.16 7.67
C ASP A 87 12.34 2.92 7.60
N PRO A 88 12.56 2.03 6.61
CA PRO A 88 11.72 0.87 6.42
C PRO A 88 11.96 -0.20 7.48
N ILE A 89 10.87 -0.77 8.00
CA ILE A 89 10.93 -1.95 8.87
C ILE A 89 10.96 -3.23 8.04
N PRO A 90 11.54 -4.33 8.56
CA PRO A 90 11.49 -5.63 7.90
C PRO A 90 10.06 -6.15 7.74
N VAL A 91 9.80 -6.93 6.68
CA VAL A 91 8.51 -7.65 6.51
C VAL A 91 8.23 -8.58 7.68
N ALA A 92 9.26 -9.13 8.33
CA ALA A 92 9.10 -9.92 9.54
C ALA A 92 8.36 -9.16 10.66
N ASP A 93 8.60 -7.86 10.80
CA ASP A 93 7.90 -7.01 11.77
C ASP A 93 6.46 -6.68 11.33
N PHE A 94 6.22 -6.57 10.03
CA PHE A 94 4.86 -6.43 9.51
C PHE A 94 3.99 -7.63 9.88
N VAL A 95 4.47 -8.85 9.66
CA VAL A 95 3.70 -10.09 9.87
C VAL A 95 3.61 -10.50 11.33
N LYS A 96 4.41 -9.91 12.21
CA LYS A 96 4.45 -10.22 13.64
C LYS A 96 3.08 -10.01 14.28
N GLY A 97 2.60 -11.03 14.99
CA GLY A 97 1.29 -11.01 15.66
C GLY A 97 0.09 -11.26 14.74
N ILE A 98 0.31 -11.53 13.45
CA ILE A 98 -0.74 -11.89 12.50
C ILE A 98 -0.77 -13.42 12.36
N GLY A 99 -1.82 -14.06 12.88
CA GLY A 99 -1.94 -15.51 12.93
C GLY A 99 -1.86 -16.21 11.57
N LYS A 100 -2.38 -15.56 10.52
CA LYS A 100 -2.30 -16.03 9.14
C LYS A 100 -0.86 -16.29 8.68
N PHE A 101 0.10 -15.52 9.16
CA PHE A 101 1.50 -15.58 8.72
C PHE A 101 2.44 -16.30 9.70
N LYS A 102 1.93 -16.84 10.80
CA LYS A 102 2.75 -17.45 11.86
C LYS A 102 3.57 -18.68 11.43
N LYS A 103 3.23 -19.29 10.29
CA LYS A 103 3.91 -20.49 9.77
C LYS A 103 4.91 -20.19 8.65
N LEU A 104 5.16 -18.92 8.33
CA LEU A 104 6.13 -18.58 7.29
C LEU A 104 7.54 -18.96 7.71
N SER A 105 8.27 -19.65 6.81
CA SER A 105 9.69 -19.94 6.99
C SER A 105 10.55 -18.69 6.77
N ALA A 106 11.80 -18.72 7.24
CA ALA A 106 12.76 -17.63 7.00
C ALA A 106 12.97 -17.39 5.50
N GLU A 107 12.99 -18.45 4.70
CA GLU A 107 13.13 -18.36 3.24
C GLU A 107 11.92 -17.67 2.59
N GLN A 108 10.71 -18.01 3.03
CA GLN A 108 9.49 -17.36 2.58
C GLN A 108 9.44 -15.87 2.96
N LEU A 109 9.84 -15.54 4.19
CA LEU A 109 9.94 -14.14 4.63
C LEU A 109 10.94 -13.36 3.80
N ALA A 110 12.13 -13.94 3.51
CA ALA A 110 13.12 -13.31 2.66
C ALA A 110 12.62 -13.11 1.21
N SER A 111 11.85 -14.06 0.68
CA SER A 111 11.23 -13.92 -0.64
C SER A 111 10.19 -12.80 -0.67
N ILE A 112 9.36 -12.69 0.36
CA ILE A 112 8.35 -11.61 0.48
C ILE A 112 9.06 -10.25 0.63
N GLN A 113 10.16 -10.20 1.40
CA GLN A 113 10.95 -8.97 1.55
C GLN A 113 11.48 -8.48 0.20
N ARG A 114 12.13 -9.35 -0.58
CA ARG A 114 12.61 -8.98 -1.92
C ARG A 114 11.49 -8.46 -2.81
N ALA A 115 10.33 -9.14 -2.84
CA ALA A 115 9.20 -8.70 -3.64
C ALA A 115 8.62 -7.35 -3.18
N ALA A 116 8.66 -7.06 -1.88
CA ALA A 116 8.25 -5.76 -1.33
C ALA A 116 9.21 -4.64 -1.77
N ASP A 117 10.52 -4.90 -1.66
CA ASP A 117 11.56 -3.93 -2.02
C ASP A 117 11.57 -3.64 -3.52
N GLU A 118 11.43 -4.66 -4.37
CA GLU A 118 11.32 -4.52 -5.83
C GLU A 118 10.10 -3.70 -6.23
N ARG A 119 8.95 -3.95 -5.59
CA ARG A 119 7.72 -3.19 -5.83
C ARG A 119 7.88 -1.73 -5.43
N TYR A 120 8.47 -1.48 -4.27
CA TYR A 120 8.74 -0.11 -3.80
C TYR A 120 9.68 0.63 -4.73
N ALA A 121 10.78 -0.01 -5.13
CA ALA A 121 11.73 0.55 -6.09
C ALA A 121 11.06 0.87 -7.44
N THR A 122 10.18 0.00 -7.92
CA THR A 122 9.40 0.25 -9.14
C THR A 122 8.54 1.50 -9.02
N VAL A 123 7.84 1.68 -7.89
CA VAL A 123 7.02 2.87 -7.66
C VAL A 123 7.89 4.13 -7.56
N CYS A 124 9.04 4.06 -6.90
CA CYS A 124 10.00 5.17 -6.84
C CYS A 124 10.46 5.58 -8.25
N ALA A 125 10.87 4.61 -9.08
CA ALA A 125 11.30 4.87 -10.46
C ALA A 125 10.20 5.51 -11.30
N LEU A 126 8.94 5.03 -11.19
CA LEU A 126 7.79 5.62 -11.87
C LEU A 126 7.51 7.05 -11.39
N ALA A 127 7.79 7.37 -10.14
CA ALA A 127 7.65 8.71 -9.57
C ALA A 127 8.84 9.64 -9.86
N GLY A 128 9.85 9.17 -10.61
CA GLY A 128 11.04 9.95 -10.98
C GLY A 128 12.02 10.16 -9.82
N MET A 129 12.12 9.18 -8.92
CA MET A 129 12.98 9.23 -7.73
C MET A 129 14.17 8.28 -7.86
#